data_d0d2854f21e8311b95c68f64a5f7697b
#
_entry.id   d0d2854f21e8311b95c68f64a5f7697b
#
_cell.length_a   1.000
_cell.length_b   1.000
_cell.length_c   1.000
_cell.angle_alpha   90.00
_cell.angle_beta   90.00
_cell.angle_gamma   90.00
#
_symmetry.space_group_name_H-M   'P 1'
#
loop_
_entity.id
_entity.type
_entity.pdbx_description
1 polymer ?
#
loop_
_entity_poly.entity_id
_entity_poly.type
_entity_poly.pdbx_seq_one_letter_code
_entity_poly.pdbx_strand_id
1 'polypeptide(L)'
;LVGSEMCIRDRSYTGSAIEFESDNLLQKAGGAVAATAAEKKLDEQLAKVGIKAGQMSFTFNADSTFSAKVGQKSMKGSYSYNASTQKVNLKFAKLIGMNAKVNATSTTMDLLFESDKLLKLITFLSSKSSNSTLKSIGSLANSYDGMMLGFSLQKL
;
A
#
# COMPACT_ATOMS: atom_id res chain seq x y z
N LEU A 1 -11.43 -2.58 -17.38
CA LEU A 1 -12.51 -1.84 -16.74
C LEU A 1 -12.24 -1.67 -15.26
N VAL A 2 -12.46 -0.48 -14.76
CA VAL A 2 -12.26 -0.18 -13.34
C VAL A 2 -12.93 -1.23 -12.46
N GLY A 3 -14.15 -1.60 -12.79
CA GLY A 3 -14.92 -2.53 -12.00
C GLY A 3 -14.40 -3.95 -11.97
N SER A 4 -13.63 -4.40 -12.96
CA SER A 4 -13.21 -5.80 -12.99
C SER A 4 -12.07 -6.10 -12.01
N GLU A 5 -11.15 -5.17 -11.80
CA GLU A 5 -9.99 -5.37 -10.96
C GLU A 5 -10.08 -4.66 -9.62
N MET A 6 -10.67 -3.47 -9.62
CA MET A 6 -10.92 -2.70 -8.42
C MET A 6 -12.28 -3.01 -7.82
N CYS A 7 -12.84 -4.17 -8.10
CA CYS A 7 -14.20 -4.56 -7.80
C CYS A 7 -14.82 -3.91 -6.58
N ILE A 8 -16.11 -3.64 -6.66
CA ILE A 8 -16.94 -3.12 -5.58
C ILE A 8 -16.98 -4.12 -4.44
N ARG A 9 -15.91 -4.18 -3.67
CA ARG A 9 -15.83 -5.10 -2.55
C ARG A 9 -14.93 -4.56 -1.48
N ASP A 10 -15.26 -4.90 -0.27
CA ASP A 10 -14.40 -4.64 0.86
C ASP A 10 -13.14 -5.48 0.75
N ARG A 11 -12.00 -4.86 1.02
CA ARG A 11 -10.71 -5.53 1.00
C ARG A 11 -10.02 -5.30 2.32
N SER A 12 -9.64 -6.37 2.98
CA SER A 12 -8.98 -6.31 4.27
C SER A 12 -7.46 -6.41 4.12
N TYR A 13 -6.76 -5.61 4.87
CA TYR A 13 -5.29 -5.65 4.94
C TYR A 13 -4.84 -6.95 5.59
N THR A 14 -3.96 -7.69 4.91
CA THR A 14 -3.42 -8.96 5.41
C THR A 14 -1.93 -8.90 5.72
N GLY A 15 -1.23 -7.91 5.22
CA GLY A 15 0.21 -7.74 5.45
C GLY A 15 0.78 -6.71 4.51
N SER A 16 2.06 -6.39 4.67
CA SER A 16 2.74 -5.48 3.76
C SER A 16 3.05 -6.18 2.44
N ALA A 17 3.31 -5.37 1.42
CA ALA A 17 3.75 -5.86 0.12
C ALA A 17 5.00 -5.11 -0.28
N ILE A 18 5.92 -5.81 -0.92
CA ILE A 18 7.15 -5.24 -1.45
C ILE A 18 7.34 -5.77 -2.87
N GLU A 19 7.74 -4.87 -3.78
CA GLU A 19 8.07 -5.23 -5.14
C GLU A 19 9.25 -4.40 -5.61
N PHE A 20 10.10 -4.99 -6.42
CA PHE A 20 11.19 -4.27 -7.07
C PHE A 20 10.75 -3.93 -8.51
N GLU A 21 11.23 -2.79 -9.02
CA GLU A 21 10.87 -2.32 -10.35
C GLU A 21 11.33 -3.26 -11.47
N SER A 22 12.37 -4.08 -11.21
CA SER A 22 12.86 -5.04 -12.18
C SER A 22 13.45 -6.26 -11.49
N ASP A 23 13.51 -7.38 -12.22
CA ASP A 23 14.13 -8.61 -11.72
C ASP A 23 15.62 -8.40 -11.43
N ASN A 24 16.30 -7.56 -12.19
CA ASN A 24 17.71 -7.26 -11.96
C ASN A 24 17.92 -6.58 -10.60
N LEU A 25 17.05 -5.64 -10.25
CA LEU A 25 17.13 -4.97 -8.95
C LEU A 25 16.79 -5.92 -7.82
N LEU A 26 15.84 -6.83 -8.03
CA LEU A 26 15.53 -7.87 -7.04
C LEU A 26 16.74 -8.76 -6.80
N GLN A 27 17.43 -9.20 -7.85
CA GLN A 27 18.62 -10.06 -7.73
C GLN A 27 19.77 -9.33 -7.02
N LYS A 28 19.98 -8.04 -7.31
CA LYS A 28 20.99 -7.24 -6.62
C LYS A 28 20.73 -7.15 -5.11
N ALA A 29 19.46 -7.10 -4.72
CA ALA A 29 19.08 -7.03 -3.32
C ALA A 29 19.24 -8.35 -2.56
N GLY A 30 19.39 -9.46 -3.27
CA GLY A 30 19.52 -10.80 -2.67
C GLY A 30 18.36 -11.74 -3.02
N GLY A 31 17.51 -11.34 -3.97
CA GLY A 31 16.42 -12.18 -4.46
C GLY A 31 15.22 -12.23 -3.51
N ALA A 32 14.46 -13.31 -3.61
CA ALA A 32 13.21 -13.47 -2.86
C ALA A 32 13.42 -13.48 -1.33
N VAL A 33 14.58 -13.95 -0.87
CA VAL A 33 14.89 -13.96 0.57
C VAL A 33 14.97 -12.54 1.11
N ALA A 34 15.62 -11.64 0.38
CA ALA A 34 15.70 -10.22 0.78
C ALA A 34 14.34 -9.56 0.77
N ALA A 35 13.52 -9.85 -0.24
CA ALA A 35 12.15 -9.31 -0.32
C ALA A 35 11.31 -9.77 0.88
N THR A 36 11.38 -11.04 1.24
CA THR A 36 10.66 -11.58 2.39
C THR A 36 11.10 -10.92 3.70
N ALA A 37 12.41 -10.74 3.88
CA ALA A 37 12.94 -10.07 5.07
C ALA A 37 12.49 -8.61 5.15
N ALA A 38 12.46 -7.92 4.02
CA ALA A 38 12.01 -6.52 3.97
C ALA A 38 10.51 -6.41 4.28
N GLU A 39 9.69 -7.32 3.77
CA GLU A 39 8.26 -7.38 4.09
C GLU A 39 8.04 -7.54 5.58
N LYS A 40 8.78 -8.43 6.22
CA LYS A 40 8.66 -8.65 7.66
C LYS A 40 8.99 -7.40 8.46
N LYS A 41 10.05 -6.71 8.08
CA LYS A 41 10.43 -5.45 8.73
C LYS A 41 9.36 -4.37 8.53
N LEU A 42 8.80 -4.28 7.34
CA LEU A 42 7.74 -3.33 7.05
C LEU A 42 6.49 -3.65 7.86
N ASP A 43 6.11 -4.92 7.97
CA ASP A 43 4.98 -5.35 8.81
C ASP A 43 5.16 -4.90 10.25
N GLU A 44 6.36 -5.08 10.80
CA GLU A 44 6.66 -4.68 12.18
C GLU A 44 6.52 -3.17 12.37
N GLN A 45 7.01 -2.37 11.43
CA GLN A 45 6.90 -0.92 11.51
C GLN A 45 5.47 -0.43 11.34
N LEU A 46 4.73 -1.01 10.42
CA LEU A 46 3.32 -0.67 10.22
C LEU A 46 2.48 -1.02 11.44
N ALA A 47 2.77 -2.14 12.09
CA ALA A 47 2.08 -2.53 13.32
C ALA A 47 2.27 -1.49 14.44
N LYS A 48 3.42 -0.85 14.52
CA LYS A 48 3.70 0.20 15.50
C LYS A 48 2.82 1.44 15.34
N VAL A 49 2.33 1.68 14.14
CA VAL A 49 1.44 2.81 13.86
C VAL A 49 -0.03 2.38 13.75
N GLY A 50 -0.34 1.16 14.14
CA GLY A 50 -1.72 0.67 14.18
C GLY A 50 -2.20 0.02 12.90
N ILE A 51 -1.34 -0.18 11.92
CA ILE A 51 -1.69 -0.85 10.65
C ILE A 51 -1.33 -2.31 10.78
N LYS A 52 -2.30 -3.11 11.18
CA LYS A 52 -2.15 -4.55 11.42
C LYS A 52 -3.16 -5.31 10.57
N ALA A 53 -2.90 -6.59 10.34
CA ALA A 53 -3.83 -7.47 9.64
C ALA A 53 -5.20 -7.42 10.32
N GLY A 54 -6.25 -7.20 9.53
CA GLY A 54 -7.61 -7.07 10.03
C GLY A 54 -7.97 -5.72 10.62
N GLN A 55 -7.02 -4.79 10.75
CA GLN A 55 -7.25 -3.47 11.33
C GLN A 55 -7.39 -2.37 10.28
N MET A 56 -7.11 -2.67 9.03
CA MET A 56 -7.24 -1.73 7.92
C MET A 56 -8.05 -2.35 6.80
N SER A 57 -8.89 -1.57 6.17
CA SER A 57 -9.67 -2.02 5.02
C SER A 57 -9.84 -0.89 4.01
N PHE A 58 -10.03 -1.30 2.77
CA PHE A 58 -10.37 -0.40 1.67
C PHE A 58 -11.64 -0.90 1.00
N THR A 59 -12.51 0.02 0.62
CA THR A 59 -13.70 -0.27 -0.18
C THR A 59 -13.65 0.60 -1.42
N PHE A 60 -13.60 -0.03 -2.58
CA PHE A 60 -13.61 0.68 -3.87
C PHE A 60 -14.99 0.56 -4.48
N ASN A 61 -15.61 1.68 -4.78
CA ASN A 61 -16.97 1.74 -5.30
C ASN A 61 -16.99 1.96 -6.81
N ALA A 62 -18.07 1.55 -7.46
CA ALA A 62 -18.22 1.68 -8.90
C ALA A 62 -18.27 3.12 -9.39
N ASP A 63 -18.63 4.06 -8.52
CA ASP A 63 -18.72 5.48 -8.84
C ASP A 63 -17.38 6.22 -8.76
N SER A 64 -16.27 5.49 -8.69
CA SER A 64 -14.91 6.02 -8.58
C SER A 64 -14.61 6.68 -7.22
N THR A 65 -15.39 6.36 -6.21
CA THR A 65 -15.07 6.76 -4.83
C THR A 65 -14.52 5.57 -4.06
N PHE A 66 -13.77 5.86 -3.01
CA PHE A 66 -13.30 4.81 -2.11
C PHE A 66 -13.40 5.28 -0.67
N SER A 67 -13.43 4.33 0.24
CA SER A 67 -13.25 4.58 1.66
C SER A 67 -12.12 3.73 2.19
N ALA A 68 -11.43 4.25 3.20
CA ALA A 68 -10.38 3.53 3.90
C ALA A 68 -10.65 3.62 5.39
N LYS A 69 -10.42 2.52 6.09
CA LYS A 69 -10.62 2.45 7.53
C LYS A 69 -9.39 1.87 8.19
N VAL A 70 -8.89 2.56 9.21
CA VAL A 70 -7.75 2.11 10.01
C VAL A 70 -8.16 2.22 11.48
N GLY A 71 -8.36 1.06 12.12
CA GLY A 71 -8.90 1.03 13.47
C GLY A 71 -10.29 1.65 13.50
N GLN A 72 -10.45 2.73 14.25
CA GLN A 72 -11.71 3.46 14.32
C GLN A 72 -11.77 4.69 13.42
N LYS A 73 -10.66 5.04 12.78
CA LYS A 73 -10.59 6.17 11.87
C LYS A 73 -11.05 5.73 10.48
N SER A 74 -11.93 6.50 9.86
CA SER A 74 -12.34 6.26 8.49
C SER A 74 -12.16 7.52 7.67
N MET A 75 -11.91 7.34 6.37
CA MET A 75 -11.73 8.45 5.45
C MET A 75 -12.21 8.06 4.07
N LYS A 76 -12.56 9.06 3.29
CA LYS A 76 -13.10 8.88 1.96
C LYS A 76 -12.29 9.66 0.94
N GLY A 77 -12.38 9.22 -0.30
CA GLY A 77 -11.74 9.91 -1.40
C GLY A 77 -12.27 9.41 -2.73
N SER A 78 -11.58 9.80 -3.78
CA SER A 78 -11.88 9.33 -5.14
C SER A 78 -10.67 8.63 -5.71
N TYR A 79 -10.90 7.75 -6.68
CA TYR A 79 -9.81 7.05 -7.34
C TYR A 79 -10.04 6.97 -8.85
N SER A 80 -8.96 6.81 -9.58
CA SER A 80 -9.00 6.47 -10.99
C SER A 80 -7.98 5.36 -11.24
N TYR A 81 -8.35 4.39 -12.07
CA TYR A 81 -7.50 3.24 -12.37
C TYR A 81 -7.16 3.21 -13.85
N ASN A 82 -5.89 3.02 -14.17
CA ASN A 82 -5.41 2.86 -15.54
C ASN A 82 -4.98 1.41 -15.75
N ALA A 83 -5.78 0.65 -16.46
CA ALA A 83 -5.52 -0.75 -16.72
C ALA A 83 -4.25 -0.98 -17.56
N SER A 84 -3.92 -0.06 -18.44
CA SER A 84 -2.72 -0.16 -19.29
C SER A 84 -1.43 -0.12 -18.48
N THR A 85 -1.39 0.70 -17.45
CA THR A 85 -0.22 0.87 -16.59
C THR A 85 -0.34 0.14 -15.26
N GLN A 86 -1.52 -0.41 -14.97
CA GLN A 86 -1.83 -1.05 -13.69
C GLN A 86 -1.59 -0.10 -12.51
N LYS A 87 -1.92 1.16 -12.69
CA LYS A 87 -1.75 2.18 -11.65
C LYS A 87 -3.09 2.75 -11.25
N VAL A 88 -3.23 3.02 -9.95
CA VAL A 88 -4.38 3.72 -9.40
C VAL A 88 -3.92 5.06 -8.85
N ASN A 89 -4.71 6.10 -9.09
CA ASN A 89 -4.50 7.40 -8.47
C ASN A 89 -5.54 7.55 -7.35
N LEU A 90 -5.07 7.73 -6.13
CA LEU A 90 -5.90 7.89 -4.94
C LEU A 90 -5.89 9.37 -4.53
N LYS A 91 -7.07 9.97 -4.41
CA LYS A 91 -7.22 11.35 -3.95
C LYS A 91 -7.99 11.35 -2.63
N PHE A 92 -7.32 11.69 -1.57
CA PHE A 92 -7.95 11.94 -0.27
C PHE A 92 -8.33 13.41 -0.17
N ALA A 93 -9.32 13.72 0.66
CA ALA A 93 -9.87 15.06 0.78
C ALA A 93 -8.82 16.15 1.12
N LYS A 94 -7.76 15.79 1.83
CA LYS A 94 -6.71 16.71 2.27
C LYS A 94 -5.35 16.43 1.65
N LEU A 95 -5.26 15.45 0.77
CA LEU A 95 -4.01 15.09 0.10
C LEU A 95 -4.15 15.29 -1.39
N ILE A 96 -3.07 15.75 -1.99
CA ILE A 96 -2.94 15.71 -3.45
C ILE A 96 -2.92 14.25 -3.86
N GLY A 97 -3.48 13.93 -5.02
CA GLY A 97 -3.54 12.57 -5.52
C GLY A 97 -2.18 11.87 -5.48
N MET A 98 -2.19 10.60 -5.10
CA MET A 98 -0.98 9.79 -5.11
C MET A 98 -1.19 8.53 -5.94
N ASN A 99 -0.17 8.19 -6.71
CA ASN A 99 -0.20 7.02 -7.58
C ASN A 99 0.31 5.80 -6.84
N ALA A 100 -0.35 4.66 -7.07
CA ALA A 100 0.09 3.37 -6.58
C ALA A 100 0.06 2.38 -7.74
N LYS A 101 1.00 1.44 -7.72
CA LYS A 101 0.96 0.30 -8.63
C LYS A 101 0.03 -0.75 -8.04
N VAL A 102 -0.80 -1.35 -8.87
CA VAL A 102 -1.76 -2.36 -8.45
C VAL A 102 -1.37 -3.70 -9.05
N ASN A 103 -1.18 -4.70 -8.20
CA ASN A 103 -1.10 -6.10 -8.63
C ASN A 103 -2.31 -6.81 -8.06
N ALA A 104 -3.22 -7.24 -8.92
CA ALA A 104 -4.47 -7.84 -8.49
C ALA A 104 -4.62 -9.25 -9.03
N THR A 105 -5.14 -10.13 -8.18
CA THR A 105 -5.62 -11.46 -8.57
C THR A 105 -7.13 -11.50 -8.34
N SER A 106 -7.76 -12.65 -8.52
CA SER A 106 -9.19 -12.80 -8.25
C SER A 106 -9.57 -12.55 -6.78
N THR A 107 -8.61 -12.74 -5.85
CA THR A 107 -8.87 -12.66 -4.41
C THR A 107 -7.99 -11.65 -3.68
N THR A 108 -6.89 -11.23 -4.27
CA THR A 108 -5.92 -10.34 -3.61
C THR A 108 -5.64 -9.10 -4.44
N MET A 109 -5.18 -8.06 -3.78
CA MET A 109 -4.74 -6.83 -4.43
C MET A 109 -3.59 -6.24 -3.61
N ASP A 110 -2.47 -5.97 -4.28
CA ASP A 110 -1.35 -5.26 -3.69
C ASP A 110 -1.36 -3.81 -4.17
N LEU A 111 -1.27 -2.89 -3.23
CA LEU A 111 -1.10 -1.47 -3.53
C LEU A 111 0.32 -1.08 -3.16
N LEU A 112 1.10 -0.68 -4.16
CA LEU A 112 2.52 -0.42 -4.02
C LEU A 112 2.84 1.04 -4.31
N PHE A 113 3.57 1.67 -3.40
CA PHE A 113 3.90 3.09 -3.45
C PHE A 113 5.41 3.29 -3.46
N GLU A 114 5.84 4.42 -4.00
CA GLU A 114 7.19 4.91 -3.71
C GLU A 114 7.28 5.25 -2.23
N SER A 115 8.48 5.16 -1.65
CA SER A 115 8.67 5.29 -0.20
C SER A 115 8.14 6.61 0.37
N ASP A 116 8.40 7.72 -0.29
CA ASP A 116 7.95 9.03 0.17
C ASP A 116 6.43 9.15 0.15
N LYS A 117 5.78 8.53 -0.84
CA LYS A 117 4.32 8.50 -0.94
C LYS A 117 3.72 7.64 0.17
N LEU A 118 4.33 6.49 0.43
CA LEU A 118 3.87 5.62 1.52
C LEU A 118 3.97 6.33 2.88
N LEU A 119 5.07 7.04 3.13
CA LEU A 119 5.25 7.78 4.37
C LEU A 119 4.18 8.85 4.56
N LYS A 120 3.84 9.58 3.50
CA LYS A 120 2.74 10.55 3.55
C LYS A 120 1.41 9.88 3.83
N LEU A 121 1.15 8.76 3.19
CA LEU A 121 -0.09 8.02 3.39
C LEU A 121 -0.21 7.52 4.83
N ILE A 122 0.85 6.95 5.38
CA ILE A 122 0.86 6.47 6.76
C ILE A 122 0.59 7.62 7.73
N THR A 123 1.22 8.76 7.52
CA THR A 123 1.00 9.95 8.36
C THR A 123 -0.47 10.38 8.32
N PHE A 124 -1.10 10.27 7.17
CA PHE A 124 -2.50 10.62 7.00
C PHE A 124 -3.44 9.57 7.61
N LEU A 125 -3.14 8.28 7.41
CA LEU A 125 -4.00 7.18 7.85
C LEU A 125 -3.90 6.93 9.35
N SER A 126 -2.74 7.15 9.95
CA SER A 126 -2.50 6.76 11.34
C SER A 126 -2.33 7.97 12.24
N SER A 127 -3.12 8.02 13.31
CA SER A 127 -2.93 8.99 14.39
C SER A 127 -1.78 8.63 15.33
N LYS A 128 -1.21 7.44 15.18
CA LYS A 128 -0.15 6.90 16.02
C LYS A 128 1.23 6.95 15.37
N SER A 129 1.35 7.57 14.19
CA SER A 129 2.63 7.64 13.50
C SER A 129 3.64 8.43 14.32
N SER A 130 4.87 7.94 14.36
CA SER A 130 5.98 8.61 15.03
C SER A 130 7.12 8.82 14.07
N ASN A 131 7.95 9.84 14.35
CA ASN A 131 9.10 10.13 13.51
C ASN A 131 10.08 8.96 13.43
N SER A 132 10.25 8.21 14.52
CA SER A 132 11.16 7.07 14.52
C SER A 132 10.67 5.94 13.61
N THR A 133 9.37 5.66 13.62
CA THR A 133 8.78 4.65 12.72
C THR A 133 8.88 5.08 11.26
N LEU A 134 8.57 6.35 10.95
CA LEU A 134 8.67 6.87 9.59
C LEU A 134 10.11 6.82 9.09
N LYS A 135 11.09 7.15 9.94
CA LYS A 135 12.50 7.04 9.59
C LYS A 135 12.92 5.60 9.34
N SER A 136 12.43 4.65 10.13
CA SER A 136 12.72 3.23 9.95
C SER A 136 12.21 2.71 8.61
N ILE A 137 11.00 3.08 8.22
CA ILE A 137 10.43 2.70 6.93
C ILE A 137 11.22 3.35 5.79
N GLY A 138 11.56 4.63 5.92
CA GLY A 138 12.37 5.33 4.93
C GLY A 138 13.75 4.71 4.75
N SER A 139 14.40 4.33 5.86
CA SER A 139 15.70 3.66 5.82
C SER A 139 15.61 2.30 5.13
N LEU A 140 14.53 1.54 5.40
CA LEU A 140 14.31 0.27 4.73
C LEU A 140 14.19 0.45 3.22
N ALA A 141 13.40 1.43 2.79
CA ALA A 141 13.22 1.71 1.36
C ALA A 141 14.52 2.16 0.69
N ASN A 142 15.31 2.98 1.39
CA ASN A 142 16.57 3.50 0.86
C ASN A 142 17.68 2.44 0.83
N SER A 143 17.51 1.33 1.51
CA SER A 143 18.47 0.24 1.50
C SER A 143 18.51 -0.54 0.18
N TYR A 144 17.48 -0.40 -0.62
CA TYR A 144 17.34 -1.14 -1.88
C TYR A 144 16.88 -0.23 -3.00
N ASP A 145 17.58 -0.27 -4.12
CA ASP A 145 17.20 0.48 -5.31
C ASP A 145 15.95 -0.10 -5.96
N GLY A 146 15.02 0.77 -6.35
CA GLY A 146 13.84 0.38 -7.08
C GLY A 146 12.82 -0.43 -6.28
N MET A 147 12.91 -0.38 -4.96
CA MET A 147 11.95 -1.07 -4.11
C MET A 147 10.70 -0.22 -3.89
N MET A 148 9.54 -0.83 -4.14
CA MET A 148 8.25 -0.24 -3.85
C MET A 148 7.63 -0.94 -2.64
N LEU A 149 6.93 -0.19 -1.81
CA LEU A 149 6.38 -0.64 -0.55
C LEU A 149 4.88 -0.39 -0.51
N GLY A 150 4.14 -1.25 0.16
CA GLY A 150 2.72 -1.01 0.28
C GLY A 150 1.97 -2.06 1.07
N PHE A 151 0.73 -2.26 0.67
CA PHE A 151 -0.23 -3.08 1.39
C PHE A 151 -0.71 -4.22 0.53
N SER A 152 -0.80 -5.41 1.13
CA SER A 152 -1.48 -6.54 0.52
C SER A 152 -2.89 -6.62 1.11
N LEU A 153 -3.87 -6.65 0.24
CA LEU A 153 -5.28 -6.64 0.61
C LEU A 153 -5.95 -7.90 0.10
N GLN A 154 -6.83 -8.47 0.90
CA GLN A 154 -7.59 -9.64 0.53
C GLN A 154 -9.07 -9.28 0.41
N LYS A 155 -9.70 -9.76 -0.64
CA LYS A 155 -11.12 -9.60 -0.89
C LYS A 155 -11.93 -10.36 0.16
N LEU A 156 -12.89 -9.69 0.74
CA LEU A 156 -13.79 -10.31 1.72
C LEU A 156 -14.95 -11.03 1.07
#